data_0485af6b0dfd6d997e9b10a8e25ae1e5
#
_entry.id   0485af6b0dfd6d997e9b10a8e25ae1e5
#
_cell.length_a   1.000
_cell.length_b   1.000
_cell.length_c   1.000
_cell.angle_alpha   90.00
_cell.angle_beta   90.00
_cell.angle_gamma   90.00
#
_symmetry.space_group_name_H-M   'P 1'
#
loop_
_entity.id
_entity.type
_entity.pdbx_description
1 polymer ?
#
loop_
_entity_poly.entity_id
_entity_poly.type
_entity_poly.pdbx_seq_one_letter_code
_entity_poly.pdbx_strand_id
1 'polypeptide(L)'
;MALEITVKNSGEFEELMMNQDKETSKALVETILKNLKSKRRHIHALSVNVLEDSSIYLITIDRKDFTSVLQKNLSALEKHEEYEMCAEVVKALNYLEKKK
;
A
#
# COMPACT_ATOMS: atom_id res chain seq x y z
N MET A 1 -0.06 -3.51 12.39
CA MET A 1 -1.51 -3.62 12.19
C MET A 1 -1.91 -3.02 10.85
N ALA A 2 -2.81 -3.68 10.14
CA ALA A 2 -3.27 -3.16 8.86
C ALA A 2 -4.29 -2.04 9.08
N LEU A 3 -4.30 -1.09 8.16
CA LEU A 3 -5.25 0.02 8.20
C LEU A 3 -6.65 -0.49 7.84
N GLU A 4 -7.65 0.03 8.53
CA GLU A 4 -9.06 -0.22 8.19
C GLU A 4 -9.65 1.04 7.58
N ILE A 5 -10.31 0.88 6.43
CA ILE A 5 -10.97 1.96 5.72
C ILE A 5 -12.45 1.62 5.62
N THR A 6 -13.31 2.60 5.87
CA THR A 6 -14.76 2.44 5.70
C THR A 6 -15.21 3.31 4.56
N VAL A 7 -15.90 2.71 3.60
CA VAL A 7 -16.44 3.43 2.43
C VAL A 7 -17.94 3.12 2.31
N LYS A 8 -18.69 3.99 1.64
CA LYS A 8 -20.13 3.82 1.44
C LYS A 8 -20.40 2.72 0.42
N ASN A 9 -19.62 2.69 -0.65
CA ASN A 9 -19.78 1.72 -1.74
C ASN A 9 -18.41 1.47 -2.39
N SER A 10 -18.35 0.48 -3.28
CA SER A 10 -17.11 0.11 -3.94
C SER A 10 -16.56 1.22 -4.84
N GLY A 11 -17.44 2.06 -5.42
CA GLY A 11 -17.00 3.21 -6.23
C GLY A 11 -16.19 4.20 -5.43
N GLU A 12 -16.57 4.45 -4.18
CA GLU A 12 -15.81 5.35 -3.29
C GLU A 12 -14.42 4.80 -3.02
N PHE A 13 -14.30 3.49 -2.84
CA PHE A 13 -12.99 2.87 -2.65
C PHE A 13 -12.12 3.03 -3.91
N GLU A 14 -12.70 2.81 -5.08
CA GLU A 14 -11.98 3.00 -6.34
C GLU A 14 -11.46 4.43 -6.49
N GLU A 15 -12.28 5.42 -6.10
CA GLU A 15 -11.86 6.81 -6.12
C GLU A 15 -10.66 7.07 -5.21
N LEU A 16 -10.66 6.49 -4.01
CA LEU A 16 -9.53 6.63 -3.09
C LEU A 16 -8.24 6.09 -3.71
N MET A 17 -8.33 4.94 -4.37
CA MET A 17 -7.16 4.34 -5.00
C MET A 17 -6.69 5.16 -6.22
N MET A 18 -7.62 5.66 -7.03
CA MET A 18 -7.29 6.46 -8.21
C MET A 18 -6.70 7.82 -7.85
N ASN A 19 -7.20 8.44 -6.78
CA ASN A 19 -6.73 9.74 -6.33
C ASN A 19 -5.47 9.67 -5.49
N GLN A 20 -4.92 8.47 -5.32
CA GLN A 20 -3.68 8.27 -4.55
C GLN A 20 -3.80 8.87 -3.15
N ASP A 21 -4.87 8.46 -2.44
CA ASP A 21 -5.12 8.91 -1.07
C ASP A 21 -3.87 8.72 -0.21
N LYS A 22 -3.51 9.78 0.54
CA LYS A 22 -2.31 9.81 1.35
C LYS A 22 -2.25 8.66 2.36
N GLU A 23 -3.31 8.47 3.13
CA GLU A 23 -3.33 7.44 4.17
C GLU A 23 -3.26 6.04 3.57
N THR A 24 -3.94 5.81 2.45
CA THR A 24 -3.91 4.52 1.76
C THR A 24 -2.50 4.24 1.22
N SER A 25 -1.88 5.21 0.57
CA SER A 25 -0.54 5.06 0.03
C SER A 25 0.48 4.78 1.13
N LYS A 26 0.38 5.51 2.25
CA LYS A 26 1.27 5.29 3.38
C LYS A 26 1.09 3.90 3.97
N ALA A 27 -0.16 3.43 4.11
CA ALA A 27 -0.44 2.11 4.66
C ALA A 27 0.16 1.00 3.79
N LEU A 28 0.00 1.10 2.47
CA LEU A 28 0.56 0.12 1.54
C LEU A 28 2.08 0.08 1.64
N VAL A 29 2.71 1.23 1.62
CA VAL A 29 4.18 1.33 1.69
C VAL A 29 4.70 0.84 3.04
N GLU A 30 4.11 1.27 4.14
CA GLU A 30 4.53 0.84 5.47
C GLU A 30 4.45 -0.67 5.63
N THR A 31 3.39 -1.29 5.11
CA THR A 31 3.22 -2.72 5.18
C THR A 31 4.33 -3.45 4.43
N ILE A 32 4.70 -2.96 3.25
CA ILE A 32 5.80 -3.54 2.49
C ILE A 32 7.13 -3.36 3.23
N LEU A 33 7.39 -2.16 3.75
CA LEU A 33 8.64 -1.88 4.46
C LEU A 33 8.82 -2.78 5.68
N LYS A 34 7.74 -3.03 6.43
CA LYS A 34 7.78 -3.91 7.60
C LYS A 34 8.02 -5.37 7.23
N ASN A 35 7.64 -5.76 6.03
CA ASN A 35 7.75 -7.15 5.58
C ASN A 35 8.84 -7.37 4.53
N LEU A 36 9.70 -6.39 4.33
CA LEU A 36 10.71 -6.43 3.27
C LEU A 36 11.64 -7.64 3.39
N LYS A 37 12.04 -7.96 4.61
CA LYS A 37 12.95 -9.08 4.88
C LYS A 37 12.21 -10.35 5.32
N SER A 38 10.90 -10.30 5.38
CA SER A 38 10.06 -11.44 5.74
C SER A 38 10.06 -12.46 4.60
N LYS A 39 9.76 -13.72 4.93
CA LYS A 39 9.64 -14.79 3.95
C LYS A 39 8.21 -14.98 3.44
N ARG A 40 7.28 -14.18 3.92
CA ARG A 40 5.88 -14.29 3.52
C ARG A 40 5.69 -13.88 2.06
N ARG A 41 4.91 -14.67 1.33
CA ARG A 41 4.59 -14.37 -0.07
C ARG A 41 3.49 -13.34 -0.20
N HIS A 42 2.54 -13.37 0.73
CA HIS A 42 1.38 -12.48 0.72
C HIS A 42 1.31 -11.76 2.05
N ILE A 43 1.10 -10.45 2.01
CA ILE A 43 0.95 -9.68 3.22
C ILE A 43 -0.38 -8.93 3.17
N HIS A 44 -1.02 -8.81 4.33
CA HIS A 44 -2.27 -8.08 4.47
C HIS A 44 -1.95 -6.59 4.63
N ALA A 45 -2.36 -5.78 3.66
CA ALA A 45 -2.06 -4.36 3.65
C ALA A 45 -3.14 -3.52 4.32
N LEU A 46 -4.40 -3.76 3.96
CA LEU A 46 -5.51 -3.02 4.56
C LEU A 46 -6.82 -3.79 4.42
N SER A 47 -7.81 -3.38 5.22
CA SER A 47 -9.15 -3.91 5.17
C SER A 47 -10.09 -2.80 4.75
N VAL A 48 -11.07 -3.11 3.91
CA VAL A 48 -12.06 -2.15 3.44
C VAL A 48 -13.45 -2.61 3.82
N ASN A 49 -14.14 -1.81 4.63
CA ASN A 49 -15.53 -2.05 5.00
C ASN A 49 -16.44 -1.29 4.04
N VAL A 50 -17.29 -2.02 3.31
CA VAL A 50 -18.23 -1.41 2.38
C VAL A 50 -19.61 -1.42 3.03
N LEU A 51 -20.11 -0.24 3.40
CA LEU A 51 -21.35 -0.12 4.15
C LEU A 51 -22.58 -0.54 3.36
N GLU A 52 -22.62 -0.26 2.07
CA GLU A 52 -23.77 -0.53 1.21
C GLU A 52 -24.25 -1.99 1.26
N ASP A 53 -23.30 -2.92 1.23
CA ASP A 53 -23.64 -4.36 1.21
C ASP A 53 -23.05 -5.13 2.39
N SER A 54 -22.53 -4.40 3.39
CA SER A 54 -21.91 -4.98 4.59
C SER A 54 -20.75 -5.93 4.29
N SER A 55 -20.08 -5.70 3.16
CA SER A 55 -18.92 -6.52 2.77
C SER A 55 -17.64 -6.02 3.39
N ILE A 56 -16.69 -6.94 3.58
CA ILE A 56 -15.35 -6.59 4.04
C ILE A 56 -14.37 -7.17 3.02
N TYR A 57 -13.56 -6.31 2.45
CA TYR A 57 -12.51 -6.74 1.51
C TYR A 57 -11.16 -6.65 2.18
N LEU A 58 -10.38 -7.71 2.04
CA LEU A 58 -9.00 -7.75 2.54
C LEU A 58 -8.06 -7.52 1.36
N ILE A 59 -7.31 -6.43 1.41
CA ILE A 59 -6.36 -6.11 0.35
C ILE A 59 -5.01 -6.67 0.75
N THR A 60 -4.51 -7.59 -0.08
CA THR A 60 -3.21 -8.21 0.15
C THR A 60 -2.24 -7.82 -0.96
N ILE A 61 -0.96 -7.87 -0.66
CA ILE A 61 0.10 -7.59 -1.62
C ILE A 61 0.96 -8.85 -1.74
N ASP A 62 1.15 -9.32 -2.97
CA ASP A 62 2.04 -10.43 -3.25
C ASP A 62 3.47 -9.91 -3.29
N ARG A 63 4.40 -10.65 -2.72
CA ARG A 63 5.81 -10.26 -2.68
C ARG A 63 6.37 -9.90 -4.07
N LYS A 64 5.97 -10.62 -5.10
CA LYS A 64 6.42 -10.33 -6.46
C LYS A 64 5.99 -8.93 -6.95
N ASP A 65 4.98 -8.35 -6.30
CA ASP A 65 4.45 -7.05 -6.68
C ASP A 65 4.99 -5.91 -5.81
N PHE A 66 5.86 -6.20 -4.84
CA PHE A 66 6.41 -5.18 -3.96
C PHE A 66 7.04 -4.02 -4.74
N THR A 67 7.88 -4.34 -5.72
CA THR A 67 8.56 -3.31 -6.51
C THR A 67 7.57 -2.40 -7.22
N SER A 68 6.58 -2.97 -7.92
CA SER A 68 5.61 -2.15 -8.65
C SER A 68 4.73 -1.32 -7.73
N VAL A 69 4.32 -1.88 -6.59
CA VAL A 69 3.51 -1.15 -5.61
C VAL A 69 4.30 0.02 -5.03
N LEU A 70 5.56 -0.21 -4.67
CA LEU A 70 6.42 0.86 -4.15
C LEU A 70 6.62 1.96 -5.18
N GLN A 71 6.87 1.60 -6.44
CA GLN A 71 7.08 2.59 -7.51
C GLN A 71 5.84 3.45 -7.74
N LYS A 72 4.66 2.82 -7.77
CA LYS A 72 3.40 3.56 -7.95
C LYS A 72 3.15 4.54 -6.81
N ASN A 73 3.42 4.10 -5.58
CA ASN A 73 3.13 4.92 -4.42
C ASN A 73 4.21 5.95 -4.13
N LEU A 74 5.39 5.81 -4.72
CA LEU A 74 6.45 6.81 -4.58
C LEU A 74 5.98 8.17 -5.12
N SER A 75 5.34 8.19 -6.29
CA SER A 75 4.78 9.41 -6.87
C SER A 75 3.74 10.04 -5.95
N ALA A 76 2.86 9.21 -5.36
CA ALA A 76 1.85 9.69 -4.44
C ALA A 76 2.47 10.32 -3.20
N LEU A 77 3.51 9.68 -2.65
CA LEU A 77 4.19 10.19 -1.47
C LEU A 77 4.93 11.51 -1.76
N GLU A 78 5.52 11.63 -2.94
CA GLU A 78 6.14 12.88 -3.36
C GLU A 78 5.11 14.01 -3.47
N LYS A 79 3.96 13.71 -4.04
CA LYS A 79 2.86 14.66 -4.17
C LYS A 79 2.39 15.16 -2.82
N HIS A 80 2.40 14.30 -1.81
CA HIS A 80 1.99 14.65 -0.44
C HIS A 80 3.15 15.12 0.43
N GLU A 81 4.32 15.33 -0.16
CA GLU A 81 5.51 15.83 0.53
C GLU A 81 6.00 14.93 1.67
N GLU A 82 5.76 13.63 1.55
CA GLU A 82 6.23 12.64 2.53
C GLU A 82 7.66 12.20 2.20
N TYR A 83 8.60 13.13 2.28
CA TYR A 83 9.97 12.90 1.79
C TYR A 83 10.76 11.86 2.57
N GLU A 84 10.53 11.73 3.88
CA GLU A 84 11.20 10.71 4.66
C GLU A 84 10.79 9.31 4.20
N MET A 85 9.50 9.13 3.95
CA MET A 85 8.98 7.86 3.47
C MET A 85 9.46 7.59 2.04
N CYS A 86 9.57 8.63 1.21
CA CYS A 86 10.14 8.50 -0.13
C CYS A 86 11.57 7.95 -0.07
N ALA A 87 12.37 8.44 0.86
CA ALA A 87 13.74 7.96 1.04
C ALA A 87 13.75 6.47 1.43
N GLU A 88 12.85 6.07 2.31
CA GLU A 88 12.75 4.66 2.71
C GLU A 88 12.30 3.78 1.54
N VAL A 89 11.40 4.29 0.69
CA VAL A 89 10.97 3.56 -0.51
C VAL A 89 12.13 3.34 -1.47
N VAL A 90 12.96 4.36 -1.69
CA VAL A 90 14.13 4.24 -2.56
C VAL A 90 15.10 3.19 -2.02
N LYS A 91 15.34 3.18 -0.72
CA LYS A 91 16.18 2.15 -0.10
C LYS A 91 15.61 0.75 -0.29
N ALA A 92 14.29 0.63 -0.13
CA ALA A 92 13.62 -0.65 -0.31
C ALA A 92 13.69 -1.14 -1.76
N LEU A 93 13.52 -0.24 -2.72
CA LEU A 93 13.63 -0.59 -4.13
C LEU A 93 15.03 -1.10 -4.47
N ASN A 94 16.07 -0.44 -3.94
CA ASN A 94 17.44 -0.88 -4.12
C ASN A 94 17.68 -2.26 -3.50
N TYR A 95 17.13 -2.49 -2.32
CA TYR A 95 17.24 -3.77 -1.64
C TYR A 95 16.60 -4.89 -2.47
N LEU A 96 15.39 -4.66 -2.99
CA LEU A 96 14.68 -5.65 -3.80
C LEU A 96 15.40 -5.94 -5.10
N GLU A 97 15.98 -4.93 -5.72
CA GLU A 97 16.74 -5.09 -6.95
C GLU A 97 17.96 -6.01 -6.74
N LYS A 98 18.67 -5.82 -5.62
CA LYS A 98 19.83 -6.65 -5.30
C LYS A 98 19.48 -8.11 -5.01
N LYS A 99 18.24 -8.38 -4.66
CA LYS A 99 17.77 -9.74 -4.34
C LYS A 99 17.38 -10.57 -5.55
N LYS A 100 17.32 -9.97 -6.71
CA LYS A 100 16.96 -10.70 -7.96
C LYS A 100 18.06 -11.65 -8.41
#